data_ca1ad7568d96c9eda34ea91581adced1
#
_entry.id   ca1ad7568d96c9eda34ea91581adced1
#
_cell.length_a   1.000
_cell.length_b   1.000
_cell.length_c   1.000
_cell.angle_alpha   90.00
_cell.angle_beta   90.00
_cell.angle_gamma   90.00
#
_symmetry.space_group_name_H-M   'P 1'
#
loop_
_entity.id
_entity.type
_entity.pdbx_description
1 polymer ?
#
loop_
_entity_poly.entity_id
_entity_poly.type
_entity_poly.pdbx_seq_one_letter_code
_entity_poly.pdbx_strand_id
1 'polypeptide(L)'
;MKLATTRGFEFGTSIKDITVPDILRKRVKCGIEYMDAAFGGEGMTPSQVTMFPGMAGAGKTTMMLTFCNGLAGKGTEVVFNTCEENLYQVKMHAERLGLRNGFKLGEESNVPALLAKCDELRAKSPGKQFVLVLDSLQTMNDGKYGDNTNSKTPERSLELVTNWCKENNTMAVVIGQVGKGGQFLGSNTLKHMVDSMLTLTIDLKGTPERNPTYGLRILQMTKNRFGGGAVKQYLSIGKKGFTVAAVEGEVEDDE
;
A
#
# COMPACT_ATOMS: atom_id res chain seq x y z
N MET A 1 19.97 7.88 0.05
CA MET A 1 18.73 7.95 -0.76
C MET A 1 18.75 9.23 -1.58
N LYS A 2 18.75 9.10 -2.90
CA LYS A 2 18.62 10.25 -3.83
C LYS A 2 17.18 10.20 -4.36
N LEU A 3 16.33 11.11 -3.88
CA LEU A 3 14.94 11.19 -4.35
C LEU A 3 14.91 11.66 -5.80
N ALA A 4 13.94 11.13 -6.57
CA ALA A 4 13.64 11.60 -7.90
C ALA A 4 13.29 13.10 -7.85
N THR A 5 13.87 13.88 -8.73
CA THR A 5 13.55 15.30 -8.90
C THR A 5 12.40 15.46 -9.88
N THR A 6 11.53 16.44 -9.65
CA THR A 6 10.48 16.81 -10.60
C THR A 6 11.12 17.28 -11.90
N ARG A 7 10.76 16.63 -13.01
CA ARG A 7 11.30 16.99 -14.34
C ARG A 7 10.75 18.33 -14.81
N GLY A 8 11.57 19.11 -15.49
CA GLY A 8 11.16 20.36 -16.15
C GLY A 8 11.21 21.60 -15.24
N PHE A 9 11.79 21.50 -14.04
CA PHE A 9 11.99 22.65 -13.15
C PHE A 9 13.46 22.85 -12.83
N GLU A 10 13.88 24.13 -12.83
CA GLU A 10 15.22 24.54 -12.42
C GLU A 10 15.24 24.87 -10.92
N PHE A 11 16.43 24.76 -10.31
CA PHE A 11 16.61 25.19 -8.93
C PHE A 11 16.30 26.70 -8.80
N GLY A 12 15.43 27.05 -7.86
CA GLY A 12 14.99 28.45 -7.66
C GLY A 12 13.67 28.80 -8.37
N THR A 13 13.03 27.86 -9.06
CA THR A 13 11.67 28.07 -9.62
C THR A 13 10.69 28.48 -8.51
N SER A 14 9.97 29.59 -8.73
CA SER A 14 8.94 30.05 -7.78
C SER A 14 7.81 29.06 -7.66
N ILE A 15 7.27 28.85 -6.45
CA ILE A 15 6.09 28.02 -6.22
C ILE A 15 4.88 28.48 -7.04
N LYS A 16 4.78 29.77 -7.37
CA LYS A 16 3.69 30.33 -8.18
C LYS A 16 3.76 29.91 -9.64
N ASP A 17 4.96 29.56 -10.13
CA ASP A 17 5.21 29.18 -11.53
C ASP A 17 5.05 27.66 -11.75
N ILE A 18 4.81 26.92 -10.68
CA ILE A 18 4.60 25.46 -10.73
C ILE A 18 3.14 25.16 -11.00
N THR A 19 2.85 24.63 -12.20
CA THR A 19 1.53 24.10 -12.52
C THR A 19 1.43 22.64 -12.12
N VAL A 20 0.50 22.32 -11.22
CA VAL A 20 0.26 20.93 -10.79
C VAL A 20 -0.59 20.22 -11.83
N PRO A 21 -0.14 19.09 -12.41
CA PRO A 21 -0.93 18.30 -13.35
C PRO A 21 -2.28 17.86 -12.75
N ASP A 22 -3.34 17.85 -13.55
CA ASP A 22 -4.69 17.51 -13.08
C ASP A 22 -4.78 16.09 -12.49
N ILE A 23 -3.98 15.15 -13.01
CA ILE A 23 -3.91 13.79 -12.48
C ILE A 23 -3.47 13.76 -11.01
N LEU A 24 -2.65 14.70 -10.56
CA LEU A 24 -2.18 14.81 -9.17
C LEU A 24 -3.22 15.43 -8.23
N ARG A 25 -4.26 16.06 -8.75
CA ARG A 25 -5.33 16.68 -7.98
C ARG A 25 -6.45 15.69 -7.60
N LYS A 26 -6.53 14.55 -8.31
CA LYS A 26 -7.60 13.56 -8.14
C LYS A 26 -7.11 12.43 -7.25
N ARG A 27 -7.62 12.36 -6.02
CA ARG A 27 -7.39 11.22 -5.14
C ARG A 27 -8.08 9.96 -5.65
N VAL A 28 -7.57 8.80 -5.27
CA VAL A 28 -7.98 7.50 -5.79
C VAL A 28 -8.65 6.69 -4.69
N LYS A 29 -10.00 6.63 -4.75
CA LYS A 29 -10.82 5.82 -3.84
C LYS A 29 -10.94 4.38 -4.35
N CYS A 30 -10.92 3.43 -3.43
CA CYS A 30 -11.24 2.04 -3.74
C CYS A 30 -12.74 1.72 -3.59
N GLY A 31 -13.51 2.60 -2.94
CA GLY A 31 -14.93 2.41 -2.66
C GLY A 31 -15.22 1.43 -1.52
N ILE A 32 -14.20 1.08 -0.73
CA ILE A 32 -14.33 0.29 0.49
C ILE A 32 -14.19 1.28 1.65
N GLU A 33 -15.27 1.50 2.38
CA GLU A 33 -15.41 2.58 3.34
C GLU A 33 -14.26 2.61 4.37
N TYR A 34 -13.96 1.49 5.01
CA TYR A 34 -12.88 1.43 6.02
C TYR A 34 -11.49 1.67 5.43
N MET A 35 -11.26 1.32 4.16
CA MET A 35 -9.98 1.59 3.49
C MET A 35 -9.88 3.06 3.08
N ASP A 36 -10.92 3.60 2.46
CA ASP A 36 -10.94 5.01 2.06
C ASP A 36 -10.87 5.92 3.30
N ALA A 37 -11.55 5.56 4.40
CA ALA A 37 -11.47 6.25 5.69
C ALA A 37 -10.04 6.21 6.27
N ALA A 38 -9.33 5.08 6.18
CA ALA A 38 -7.93 4.98 6.61
C ALA A 38 -7.00 5.94 5.83
N PHE A 39 -7.34 6.26 4.57
CA PHE A 39 -6.66 7.29 3.77
C PHE A 39 -7.26 8.70 3.94
N GLY A 40 -8.02 8.95 4.98
CA GLY A 40 -8.64 10.25 5.27
C GLY A 40 -9.95 10.53 4.53
N GLY A 41 -10.67 9.49 4.13
CA GLY A 41 -11.98 9.57 3.45
C GLY A 41 -11.91 9.84 1.94
N GLU A 42 -10.79 10.38 1.46
CA GLU A 42 -10.63 10.78 0.05
C GLU A 42 -9.83 9.76 -0.79
N GLY A 43 -9.33 8.68 -0.16
CA GLY A 43 -8.48 7.68 -0.82
C GLY A 43 -7.02 8.09 -0.97
N MET A 44 -6.25 7.34 -1.76
CA MET A 44 -4.81 7.57 -1.95
C MET A 44 -4.55 8.86 -2.73
N THR A 45 -3.48 9.56 -2.34
CA THR A 45 -2.97 10.70 -3.11
C THR A 45 -2.07 10.19 -4.24
N PRO A 46 -2.17 10.73 -5.47
CA PRO A 46 -1.24 10.39 -6.54
C PRO A 46 0.23 10.59 -6.13
N SER A 47 1.12 9.76 -6.65
CA SER A 47 2.53 9.64 -6.26
C SER A 47 2.79 9.13 -4.84
N GLN A 48 1.75 8.73 -4.09
CA GLN A 48 1.88 8.21 -2.73
C GLN A 48 2.45 6.79 -2.73
N VAL A 49 3.46 6.58 -1.89
CA VAL A 49 3.95 5.23 -1.55
C VAL A 49 3.55 4.92 -0.12
N THR A 50 2.77 3.86 0.04
CA THR A 50 2.26 3.39 1.34
C THR A 50 2.95 2.10 1.72
N MET A 51 3.59 2.06 2.88
CA MET A 51 4.00 0.80 3.49
C MET A 51 2.81 0.19 4.23
N PHE A 52 2.59 -1.12 4.04
CA PHE A 52 1.54 -1.88 4.71
C PHE A 52 2.12 -3.00 5.57
N PRO A 53 2.71 -2.66 6.74
CA PRO A 53 3.22 -3.65 7.66
C PRO A 53 2.09 -4.31 8.45
N GLY A 54 2.27 -5.59 8.79
CA GLY A 54 1.31 -6.30 9.63
C GLY A 54 1.82 -7.66 10.07
N MET A 55 1.25 -8.17 11.16
CA MET A 55 1.58 -9.47 11.72
C MET A 55 1.30 -10.61 10.72
N ALA A 56 2.06 -11.69 10.82
CA ALA A 56 1.71 -12.92 10.09
C ALA A 56 0.29 -13.38 10.49
N GLY A 57 -0.50 -13.80 9.51
CA GLY A 57 -1.88 -14.23 9.74
C GLY A 57 -2.89 -13.10 10.02
N ALA A 58 -2.50 -11.82 10.02
CA ALA A 58 -3.44 -10.71 10.20
C ALA A 58 -4.42 -10.54 9.02
N GLY A 59 -4.10 -11.09 7.85
CA GLY A 59 -4.95 -11.01 6.64
C GLY A 59 -4.49 -9.95 5.63
N LYS A 60 -3.20 -9.60 5.61
CA LYS A 60 -2.65 -8.57 4.70
C LYS A 60 -3.00 -8.83 3.23
N THR A 61 -2.68 -10.03 2.73
CA THR A 61 -2.98 -10.43 1.34
C THR A 61 -4.48 -10.35 1.05
N THR A 62 -5.33 -10.86 1.96
CA THR A 62 -6.80 -10.76 1.85
C THR A 62 -7.26 -9.30 1.71
N MET A 63 -6.73 -8.40 2.54
CA MET A 63 -7.08 -6.98 2.50
C MET A 63 -6.61 -6.34 1.20
N MET A 64 -5.40 -6.62 0.75
CA MET A 64 -4.84 -6.02 -0.47
C MET A 64 -5.53 -6.56 -1.74
N LEU A 65 -5.90 -7.82 -1.81
CA LEU A 65 -6.72 -8.34 -2.92
C LEU A 65 -8.07 -7.64 -3.00
N THR A 66 -8.74 -7.45 -1.86
CA THR A 66 -10.01 -6.72 -1.77
C THR A 66 -9.83 -5.25 -2.20
N PHE A 67 -8.74 -4.62 -1.76
CA PHE A 67 -8.38 -3.26 -2.16
C PHE A 67 -8.11 -3.13 -3.67
N CYS A 68 -7.33 -4.04 -4.26
CA CYS A 68 -7.09 -4.09 -5.70
C CYS A 68 -8.39 -4.23 -6.49
N ASN A 69 -9.29 -5.12 -6.05
CA ASN A 69 -10.62 -5.28 -6.66
C ASN A 69 -11.44 -3.99 -6.59
N GLY A 70 -11.43 -3.30 -5.45
CA GLY A 70 -12.13 -2.03 -5.29
C GLY A 70 -11.59 -0.95 -6.22
N LEU A 71 -10.28 -0.75 -6.26
CA LEU A 71 -9.60 0.20 -7.15
C LEU A 71 -9.90 -0.08 -8.63
N ALA A 72 -9.80 -1.35 -9.06
CA ALA A 72 -10.11 -1.75 -10.43
C ALA A 72 -11.58 -1.46 -10.79
N GLY A 73 -12.52 -1.69 -9.85
CA GLY A 73 -13.92 -1.34 -10.00
C GLY A 73 -14.20 0.15 -10.15
N LYS A 74 -13.26 1.01 -9.72
CA LYS A 74 -13.30 2.47 -9.91
C LYS A 74 -12.52 2.94 -11.14
N GLY A 75 -12.04 2.02 -11.98
CA GLY A 75 -11.36 2.33 -13.24
C GLY A 75 -9.85 2.56 -13.11
N THR A 76 -9.26 2.35 -11.93
CA THR A 76 -7.81 2.41 -11.72
C THR A 76 -7.14 1.19 -12.35
N GLU A 77 -6.02 1.39 -13.01
CA GLU A 77 -5.16 0.30 -13.48
C GLU A 77 -4.37 -0.24 -12.27
N VAL A 78 -4.52 -1.53 -11.97
CA VAL A 78 -3.93 -2.12 -10.76
C VAL A 78 -3.13 -3.36 -11.11
N VAL A 79 -1.92 -3.45 -10.57
CA VAL A 79 -1.09 -4.65 -10.60
C VAL A 79 -0.85 -5.13 -9.17
N PHE A 80 -1.23 -6.37 -8.88
CA PHE A 80 -0.85 -7.08 -7.66
C PHE A 80 0.29 -8.03 -8.01
N ASN A 81 1.49 -7.73 -7.54
CA ASN A 81 2.68 -8.54 -7.75
C ASN A 81 3.03 -9.28 -6.46
N THR A 82 3.08 -10.60 -6.54
CA THR A 82 3.42 -11.46 -5.41
C THR A 82 4.57 -12.40 -5.77
N CYS A 83 5.42 -12.67 -4.79
CA CYS A 83 6.45 -13.70 -4.84
C CYS A 83 6.36 -14.62 -3.62
N GLU A 84 5.27 -14.52 -2.84
CA GLU A 84 4.98 -15.41 -1.71
C GLU A 84 4.01 -16.53 -2.08
N GLU A 85 3.03 -16.23 -2.94
CA GLU A 85 2.02 -17.17 -3.41
C GLU A 85 2.05 -17.26 -4.94
N ASN A 86 1.82 -18.45 -5.50
CA ASN A 86 1.65 -18.57 -6.93
C ASN A 86 0.29 -17.99 -7.41
N LEU A 87 0.18 -17.65 -8.68
CA LEU A 87 -1.01 -16.97 -9.22
C LEU A 87 -2.29 -17.81 -9.12
N TYR A 88 -2.21 -19.14 -9.07
CA TYR A 88 -3.37 -20.01 -8.85
C TYR A 88 -3.90 -19.86 -7.43
N GLN A 89 -3.03 -19.77 -6.42
CA GLN A 89 -3.41 -19.52 -5.02
C GLN A 89 -4.06 -18.15 -4.87
N VAL A 90 -3.48 -17.12 -5.48
CA VAL A 90 -4.07 -15.77 -5.52
C VAL A 90 -5.44 -15.80 -6.17
N LYS A 91 -5.61 -16.53 -7.29
CA LYS A 91 -6.89 -16.67 -7.98
C LYS A 91 -7.93 -17.37 -7.09
N MET A 92 -7.57 -18.46 -6.41
CA MET A 92 -8.45 -19.14 -5.45
C MET A 92 -8.88 -18.24 -4.30
N HIS A 93 -7.95 -17.40 -3.78
CA HIS A 93 -8.28 -16.39 -2.77
C HIS A 93 -9.28 -15.37 -3.31
N ALA A 94 -9.07 -14.85 -4.52
CA ALA A 94 -9.98 -13.90 -5.16
C ALA A 94 -11.39 -14.49 -5.35
N GLU A 95 -11.50 -15.75 -5.76
CA GLU A 95 -12.77 -16.47 -5.90
C GLU A 95 -13.48 -16.66 -4.56
N ARG A 96 -12.76 -17.09 -3.52
CA ARG A 96 -13.30 -17.24 -2.16
C ARG A 96 -13.85 -15.93 -1.62
N LEU A 97 -13.19 -14.81 -1.92
CA LEU A 97 -13.61 -13.46 -1.53
C LEU A 97 -14.72 -12.90 -2.42
N GLY A 98 -15.06 -13.56 -3.52
CA GLY A 98 -16.08 -13.10 -4.48
C GLY A 98 -15.66 -11.85 -5.26
N LEU A 99 -14.36 -11.66 -5.50
CA LEU A 99 -13.83 -10.51 -6.24
C LEU A 99 -14.18 -10.66 -7.72
N ARG A 100 -14.75 -9.61 -8.32
CA ARG A 100 -15.31 -9.65 -9.69
C ARG A 100 -14.63 -8.66 -10.64
N ASN A 101 -13.97 -7.61 -10.12
CA ASN A 101 -13.30 -6.62 -10.94
C ASN A 101 -11.92 -7.14 -11.34
N GLY A 102 -11.58 -7.01 -12.61
CA GLY A 102 -10.28 -7.45 -13.12
C GLY A 102 -9.16 -6.52 -12.71
N PHE A 103 -8.17 -7.02 -11.97
CA PHE A 103 -6.86 -6.40 -11.78
C PHE A 103 -5.80 -7.38 -12.30
N LYS A 104 -4.61 -6.86 -12.59
CA LYS A 104 -3.52 -7.64 -13.16
C LYS A 104 -2.69 -8.30 -12.07
N LEU A 105 -2.15 -9.50 -12.36
CA LEU A 105 -1.29 -10.25 -11.47
C LEU A 105 0.14 -10.31 -12.05
N GLY A 106 1.14 -10.34 -11.18
CA GLY A 106 2.55 -10.55 -11.50
C GLY A 106 3.26 -11.41 -10.46
N GLU A 107 4.32 -12.08 -10.91
CA GLU A 107 5.24 -12.88 -10.10
C GLU A 107 6.70 -12.49 -10.38
N GLU A 108 6.97 -11.18 -10.48
CA GLU A 108 8.32 -10.68 -10.79
C GLU A 108 9.02 -10.27 -9.49
N SER A 109 10.13 -10.92 -9.17
CA SER A 109 10.94 -10.61 -7.98
C SER A 109 11.97 -9.50 -8.23
N ASN A 110 12.41 -9.30 -9.47
CA ASN A 110 13.37 -8.27 -9.83
C ASN A 110 12.67 -6.92 -10.00
N VAL A 111 12.93 -5.97 -9.11
CA VAL A 111 12.24 -4.66 -9.11
C VAL A 111 12.45 -3.88 -10.42
N PRO A 112 13.66 -3.74 -10.97
CA PRO A 112 13.83 -3.10 -12.29
C PRO A 112 12.98 -3.73 -13.40
N ALA A 113 12.96 -5.06 -13.50
CA ALA A 113 12.15 -5.77 -14.48
C ALA A 113 10.64 -5.58 -14.26
N LEU A 114 10.20 -5.62 -12.99
CA LEU A 114 8.82 -5.36 -12.62
C LEU A 114 8.37 -3.95 -13.04
N LEU A 115 9.18 -2.94 -12.74
CA LEU A 115 8.85 -1.55 -13.06
C LEU A 115 8.79 -1.32 -14.58
N ALA A 116 9.68 -1.94 -15.37
CA ALA A 116 9.62 -1.91 -16.84
C ALA A 116 8.30 -2.52 -17.36
N LYS A 117 7.87 -3.68 -16.82
CA LYS A 117 6.58 -4.29 -17.17
C LYS A 117 5.40 -3.40 -16.76
N CYS A 118 5.49 -2.70 -15.62
CA CYS A 118 4.48 -1.72 -15.21
C CYS A 118 4.40 -0.55 -16.19
N ASP A 119 5.53 -0.06 -16.71
CA ASP A 119 5.55 1.01 -17.71
C ASP A 119 4.90 0.58 -19.02
N GLU A 120 5.12 -0.66 -19.47
CA GLU A 120 4.43 -1.22 -20.64
C GLU A 120 2.90 -1.28 -20.45
N LEU A 121 2.44 -1.64 -19.25
CA LEU A 121 1.01 -1.68 -18.92
C LEU A 121 0.40 -0.28 -18.87
N ARG A 122 1.11 0.68 -18.30
CA ARG A 122 0.70 2.09 -18.25
C ARG A 122 0.58 2.69 -19.65
N ALA A 123 1.52 2.39 -20.54
CA ALA A 123 1.48 2.85 -21.92
C ALA A 123 0.23 2.37 -22.67
N LYS A 124 -0.34 1.21 -22.30
CA LYS A 124 -1.60 0.68 -22.86
C LYS A 124 -2.86 1.33 -22.30
N SER A 125 -2.75 2.09 -21.21
CA SER A 125 -3.88 2.73 -20.53
C SER A 125 -3.58 4.21 -20.21
N PRO A 126 -3.34 5.04 -21.24
CA PRO A 126 -2.94 6.44 -21.02
C PRO A 126 -4.02 7.22 -20.28
N GLY A 127 -3.60 8.06 -19.36
CA GLY A 127 -4.50 8.91 -18.55
C GLY A 127 -5.21 8.21 -17.39
N LYS A 128 -5.05 6.89 -17.22
CA LYS A 128 -5.55 6.18 -16.05
C LYS A 128 -4.59 6.32 -14.86
N GLN A 129 -5.16 6.39 -13.66
CA GLN A 129 -4.39 6.21 -12.42
C GLN A 129 -3.85 4.77 -12.36
N PHE A 130 -2.66 4.62 -11.80
CA PHE A 130 -1.99 3.32 -11.69
C PHE A 130 -1.55 3.05 -10.25
N VAL A 131 -1.85 1.86 -9.76
CA VAL A 131 -1.44 1.38 -8.43
C VAL A 131 -0.71 0.05 -8.55
N LEU A 132 0.51 0.00 -8.00
CA LEU A 132 1.28 -1.22 -7.82
C LEU A 132 1.15 -1.71 -6.38
N VAL A 133 0.75 -2.95 -6.18
CA VAL A 133 0.75 -3.61 -4.87
C VAL A 133 1.80 -4.71 -4.87
N LEU A 134 2.74 -4.67 -3.91
CA LEU A 134 3.82 -5.65 -3.76
C LEU A 134 3.59 -6.52 -2.53
N ASP A 135 3.55 -7.83 -2.72
CA ASP A 135 3.43 -8.84 -1.65
C ASP A 135 4.58 -9.86 -1.75
N SER A 136 5.64 -9.67 -1.03
CA SER A 136 6.02 -8.62 -0.10
C SER A 136 7.38 -8.00 -0.44
N LEU A 137 7.77 -6.92 0.25
CA LEU A 137 9.08 -6.27 0.07
C LEU A 137 10.26 -7.22 0.29
N GLN A 138 10.09 -8.17 1.23
CA GLN A 138 11.15 -9.10 1.63
C GLN A 138 11.49 -10.13 0.56
N THR A 139 10.60 -10.38 -0.40
CA THR A 139 10.81 -11.32 -1.50
C THR A 139 11.39 -10.67 -2.75
N MET A 140 11.52 -9.33 -2.74
CA MET A 140 12.02 -8.57 -3.88
C MET A 140 13.53 -8.49 -3.90
N ASN A 141 14.11 -8.40 -5.10
CA ASN A 141 15.51 -8.06 -5.31
C ASN A 141 15.67 -6.78 -6.14
N ASP A 142 16.76 -6.07 -5.93
CA ASP A 142 17.05 -4.79 -6.57
C ASP A 142 17.88 -4.93 -7.86
N GLY A 143 18.16 -6.15 -8.29
CA GLY A 143 18.98 -6.46 -9.47
C GLY A 143 20.48 -6.16 -9.31
N LYS A 144 20.90 -5.56 -8.20
CA LYS A 144 22.31 -5.12 -8.02
C LYS A 144 23.31 -6.26 -7.95
N TYR A 145 22.89 -7.42 -7.45
CA TYR A 145 23.74 -8.60 -7.28
C TYR A 145 23.12 -9.84 -7.97
N GLY A 146 22.45 -9.65 -9.11
CA GLY A 146 21.65 -10.67 -9.76
C GLY A 146 20.50 -11.11 -8.84
N ASP A 147 20.34 -12.43 -8.64
CA ASP A 147 19.29 -12.98 -7.78
C ASP A 147 19.65 -12.99 -6.28
N ASN A 148 20.89 -12.59 -5.93
CA ASN A 148 21.34 -12.58 -4.54
C ASN A 148 20.78 -11.35 -3.81
N THR A 149 20.34 -11.57 -2.57
CA THR A 149 19.83 -10.52 -1.67
C THR A 149 20.73 -10.37 -0.44
N ASN A 150 20.66 -9.21 0.19
CA ASN A 150 21.32 -8.95 1.47
C ASN A 150 20.45 -8.01 2.33
N SER A 151 20.91 -7.68 3.55
CA SER A 151 20.15 -6.86 4.50
C SER A 151 19.78 -5.47 3.97
N LYS A 152 20.45 -4.96 2.95
CA LYS A 152 20.18 -3.66 2.31
C LYS A 152 19.25 -3.77 1.09
N THR A 153 18.99 -4.98 0.60
CA THR A 153 18.13 -5.19 -0.58
C THR A 153 16.73 -4.60 -0.40
N PRO A 154 16.02 -4.78 0.72
CA PRO A 154 14.70 -4.18 0.90
C PRO A 154 14.71 -2.65 0.84
N GLU A 155 15.75 -1.99 1.38
CA GLU A 155 15.89 -0.54 1.31
C GLU A 155 16.05 -0.08 -0.14
N ARG A 156 16.95 -0.72 -0.92
CA ARG A 156 17.18 -0.37 -2.32
C ARG A 156 15.97 -0.68 -3.21
N SER A 157 15.30 -1.82 -2.97
CA SER A 157 14.06 -2.18 -3.66
C SER A 157 12.97 -1.13 -3.44
N LEU A 158 12.76 -0.70 -2.19
CA LEU A 158 11.80 0.35 -1.86
C LEU A 158 12.19 1.71 -2.45
N GLU A 159 13.49 2.03 -2.50
CA GLU A 159 13.98 3.26 -3.15
C GLU A 159 13.65 3.30 -4.64
N LEU A 160 13.86 2.19 -5.35
CA LEU A 160 13.50 2.07 -6.77
C LEU A 160 11.99 2.28 -6.99
N VAL A 161 11.15 1.61 -6.21
CA VAL A 161 9.68 1.76 -6.29
C VAL A 161 9.25 3.19 -5.98
N THR A 162 9.82 3.79 -4.92
CA THR A 162 9.47 5.17 -4.51
C THR A 162 9.85 6.18 -5.59
N ASN A 163 11.05 6.08 -6.16
CA ASN A 163 11.50 6.96 -7.23
C ASN A 163 10.62 6.82 -8.47
N TRP A 164 10.34 5.58 -8.88
CA TRP A 164 9.45 5.31 -10.00
C TRP A 164 8.05 5.90 -9.81
N CYS A 165 7.46 5.77 -8.62
CA CYS A 165 6.16 6.37 -8.31
C CYS A 165 6.19 7.89 -8.43
N LYS A 166 7.23 8.54 -7.89
CA LYS A 166 7.38 10.01 -7.95
C LYS A 166 7.61 10.52 -9.38
N GLU A 167 8.43 9.83 -10.17
CA GLU A 167 8.72 10.20 -11.56
C GLU A 167 7.51 10.03 -12.48
N ASN A 168 6.65 9.06 -12.19
CA ASN A 168 5.56 8.66 -13.06
C ASN A 168 4.18 9.05 -12.55
N ASN A 169 4.08 9.74 -11.41
CA ASN A 169 2.83 10.12 -10.75
C ASN A 169 1.92 8.91 -10.47
N THR A 170 2.53 7.74 -10.20
CA THR A 170 1.84 6.51 -9.85
C THR A 170 1.85 6.28 -8.35
N MET A 171 1.10 5.29 -7.88
CA MET A 171 1.02 4.94 -6.46
C MET A 171 1.52 3.52 -6.23
N ALA A 172 2.02 3.26 -5.03
CA ALA A 172 2.32 1.89 -4.61
C ALA A 172 1.86 1.63 -3.18
N VAL A 173 1.44 0.38 -2.93
CA VAL A 173 1.29 -0.19 -1.60
C VAL A 173 2.24 -1.35 -1.48
N VAL A 174 3.15 -1.28 -0.51
CA VAL A 174 4.20 -2.27 -0.32
C VAL A 174 3.96 -3.00 1.00
N ILE A 175 3.62 -4.28 0.90
CA ILE A 175 3.42 -5.12 2.07
C ILE A 175 4.78 -5.40 2.71
N GLY A 176 4.83 -5.24 4.06
CA GLY A 176 5.99 -5.55 4.87
C GLY A 176 5.65 -6.51 6.00
N GLN A 177 6.64 -7.28 6.45
CA GLN A 177 6.47 -8.16 7.59
C GLN A 177 6.85 -7.46 8.89
N VAL A 178 6.17 -7.83 9.97
CA VAL A 178 6.44 -7.37 11.33
C VAL A 178 7.01 -8.54 12.14
N GLY A 179 8.04 -8.29 12.93
CA GLY A 179 8.64 -9.29 13.81
C GLY A 179 7.75 -9.67 14.99
N LYS A 180 8.18 -10.69 15.76
CA LYS A 180 7.44 -11.23 16.91
C LYS A 180 7.11 -10.20 18.02
N GLY A 181 7.74 -9.03 18.02
CA GLY A 181 7.47 -7.93 18.97
C GLY A 181 6.53 -6.85 18.42
N GLY A 182 5.83 -7.08 17.30
CA GLY A 182 4.97 -6.06 16.66
C GLY A 182 5.75 -4.91 16.02
N GLN A 183 7.09 -4.95 16.07
CA GLN A 183 7.93 -3.95 15.42
C GLN A 183 8.15 -4.34 13.95
N PHE A 184 8.06 -3.36 13.08
CA PHE A 184 8.35 -3.53 11.66
C PHE A 184 9.78 -4.08 11.47
N LEU A 185 9.92 -5.20 10.73
CA LEU A 185 11.21 -5.84 10.40
C LEU A 185 11.98 -5.02 9.36
N GLY A 186 11.94 -3.72 9.46
CA GLY A 186 12.67 -2.81 8.60
C GLY A 186 13.39 -1.77 9.44
N SER A 187 14.50 -1.25 8.90
CA SER A 187 15.20 -0.14 9.53
C SER A 187 14.27 1.09 9.64
N ASN A 188 14.54 2.00 10.56
CA ASN A 188 13.87 3.30 10.59
C ASN A 188 13.98 4.03 9.24
N THR A 189 14.99 3.71 8.45
CA THR A 189 15.19 4.22 7.08
C THR A 189 13.98 3.95 6.20
N LEU A 190 13.42 2.71 6.19
CA LEU A 190 12.24 2.37 5.38
C LEU A 190 11.02 3.25 5.74
N LYS A 191 10.83 3.55 7.03
CA LYS A 191 9.73 4.43 7.47
C LYS A 191 9.86 5.86 6.93
N HIS A 192 11.09 6.34 6.76
CA HIS A 192 11.35 7.68 6.22
C HIS A 192 11.19 7.75 4.70
N MET A 193 11.35 6.64 4.00
CA MET A 193 11.26 6.56 2.54
C MET A 193 9.84 6.63 2.00
N VAL A 194 8.84 6.23 2.78
CA VAL A 194 7.44 6.19 2.35
C VAL A 194 6.66 7.43 2.80
N ASP A 195 5.58 7.73 2.10
CA ASP A 195 4.70 8.85 2.42
C ASP A 195 3.72 8.51 3.53
N SER A 196 3.29 7.25 3.60
CA SER A 196 2.32 6.77 4.58
C SER A 196 2.63 5.36 5.07
N MET A 197 2.10 5.04 6.25
CA MET A 197 2.15 3.71 6.86
C MET A 197 0.76 3.33 7.34
N LEU A 198 0.16 2.35 6.68
CA LEU A 198 -1.09 1.73 7.06
C LEU A 198 -0.77 0.40 7.75
N THR A 199 -1.08 0.26 9.03
CA THR A 199 -0.75 -0.95 9.80
C THR A 199 -1.96 -1.84 9.97
N LEU A 200 -1.74 -3.16 9.89
CA LEU A 200 -2.75 -4.18 10.22
C LEU A 200 -2.20 -5.08 11.31
N THR A 201 -2.77 -4.97 12.51
CA THR A 201 -2.36 -5.76 13.67
C THR A 201 -3.55 -6.58 14.19
N ILE A 202 -3.31 -7.42 15.19
CA ILE A 202 -4.36 -8.17 15.89
C ILE A 202 -4.39 -7.65 17.32
N ASP A 203 -5.57 -7.32 17.82
CA ASP A 203 -5.73 -6.94 19.22
C ASP A 203 -5.63 -8.18 20.11
N LEU A 204 -4.52 -8.30 20.80
CA LEU A 204 -4.24 -9.39 21.77
C LEU A 204 -4.02 -8.83 23.18
N LYS A 205 -4.48 -7.61 23.48
CA LYS A 205 -4.32 -7.00 24.78
C LYS A 205 -5.33 -7.58 25.78
N GLY A 206 -4.84 -8.03 26.92
CA GLY A 206 -5.70 -8.59 27.96
C GLY A 206 -6.21 -9.99 27.64
N THR A 207 -7.45 -10.29 28.01
CA THR A 207 -8.12 -11.56 27.75
C THR A 207 -9.46 -11.33 27.05
N PRO A 208 -10.03 -12.36 26.38
CA PRO A 208 -11.31 -12.23 25.69
C PRO A 208 -12.45 -11.70 26.58
N GLU A 209 -12.43 -12.06 27.88
CA GLU A 209 -13.48 -11.68 28.86
C GLU A 209 -13.42 -10.20 29.26
N ARG A 210 -12.23 -9.56 29.11
CA ARG A 210 -11.98 -8.18 29.55
C ARG A 210 -11.79 -7.20 28.42
N ASN A 211 -11.58 -7.70 27.22
CA ASN A 211 -11.36 -6.87 26.04
C ASN A 211 -12.37 -7.23 24.94
N PRO A 212 -13.38 -6.42 24.69
CA PRO A 212 -14.41 -6.67 23.67
C PRO A 212 -13.85 -6.67 22.24
N THR A 213 -12.66 -6.11 22.02
CA THR A 213 -11.98 -6.10 20.71
C THR A 213 -10.92 -7.18 20.57
N TYR A 214 -10.77 -8.06 21.57
CA TYR A 214 -9.78 -9.13 21.55
C TYR A 214 -9.94 -10.02 20.30
N GLY A 215 -8.84 -10.23 19.59
CA GLY A 215 -8.80 -11.01 18.35
C GLY A 215 -9.25 -10.27 17.08
N LEU A 216 -9.84 -9.08 17.21
CA LEU A 216 -10.14 -8.23 16.06
C LEU A 216 -8.83 -7.71 15.42
N ARG A 217 -8.91 -7.36 14.14
CA ARG A 217 -7.82 -6.72 13.42
C ARG A 217 -7.95 -5.21 13.60
N ILE A 218 -6.82 -4.57 13.89
CA ILE A 218 -6.74 -3.11 14.01
C ILE A 218 -6.09 -2.60 12.73
N LEU A 219 -6.86 -1.85 11.95
CA LEU A 219 -6.38 -1.10 10.80
C LEU A 219 -6.18 0.36 11.22
N GLN A 220 -4.97 0.87 11.06
CA GLN A 220 -4.64 2.23 11.47
C GLN A 220 -3.59 2.86 10.54
N MET A 221 -3.85 4.09 10.12
CA MET A 221 -2.84 4.92 9.45
C MET A 221 -1.94 5.55 10.52
N THR A 222 -0.71 5.04 10.67
CA THR A 222 0.25 5.50 11.68
C THR A 222 1.19 6.58 11.18
N LYS A 223 1.19 6.84 9.88
CA LYS A 223 1.89 7.94 9.21
C LYS A 223 1.14 8.31 7.96
N ASN A 224 0.89 9.60 7.73
CA ASN A 224 0.35 10.08 6.46
C ASN A 224 0.83 11.53 6.20
N ARG A 225 1.61 11.72 5.13
CA ARG A 225 2.09 13.04 4.71
C ARG A 225 1.02 13.91 4.05
N PHE A 226 -0.10 13.28 3.64
CA PHE A 226 -1.15 13.94 2.86
C PHE A 226 -2.42 14.22 3.66
N GLY A 227 -2.33 14.15 4.98
CA GLY A 227 -3.48 14.35 5.88
C GLY A 227 -4.36 13.11 5.99
N GLY A 228 -5.35 13.21 6.86
CA GLY A 228 -6.20 12.09 7.26
C GLY A 228 -5.77 11.53 8.61
N GLY A 229 -6.73 11.41 9.50
CA GLY A 229 -6.55 11.12 10.90
C GLY A 229 -6.09 9.70 11.19
N ALA A 230 -5.60 9.53 12.40
CA ALA A 230 -5.18 8.25 12.97
C ALA A 230 -6.38 7.41 13.46
N VAL A 231 -7.47 7.39 12.69
CA VAL A 231 -8.67 6.60 13.04
C VAL A 231 -8.27 5.14 13.13
N LYS A 232 -8.51 4.53 14.29
CA LYS A 232 -8.39 3.09 14.46
C LYS A 232 -9.70 2.42 14.12
N GLN A 233 -9.63 1.44 13.26
CA GLN A 233 -10.77 0.63 12.87
C GLN A 233 -10.55 -0.80 13.32
N TYR A 234 -11.50 -1.34 14.06
CA TYR A 234 -11.52 -2.72 14.50
C TYR A 234 -12.33 -3.54 13.50
N LEU A 235 -11.68 -4.53 12.91
CA LEU A 235 -12.25 -5.32 11.82
C LEU A 235 -12.31 -6.79 12.24
N SER A 236 -13.44 -7.44 11.98
CA SER A 236 -13.51 -8.89 11.96
C SER A 236 -13.12 -9.43 10.59
N ILE A 237 -12.55 -10.63 10.54
CA ILE A 237 -12.22 -11.33 9.28
C ILE A 237 -13.00 -12.63 9.21
N GLY A 238 -13.70 -12.81 8.10
CA GLY A 238 -14.47 -14.01 7.78
C GLY A 238 -14.11 -14.60 6.43
N LYS A 239 -14.89 -15.59 5.99
CA LYS A 239 -14.69 -16.25 4.68
C LYS A 239 -14.73 -15.28 3.50
N LYS A 240 -15.51 -14.21 3.60
CA LYS A 240 -15.70 -13.19 2.56
C LYS A 240 -14.85 -11.91 2.75
N GLY A 241 -13.85 -11.96 3.64
CA GLY A 241 -12.97 -10.83 3.90
C GLY A 241 -13.30 -10.08 5.19
N PHE A 242 -13.04 -8.78 5.21
CA PHE A 242 -13.16 -7.94 6.40
C PHE A 242 -14.52 -7.24 6.48
N THR A 243 -14.99 -7.08 7.73
CA THR A 243 -16.14 -6.23 8.08
C THR A 243 -15.78 -5.36 9.27
N VAL A 244 -16.29 -4.12 9.30
CA VAL A 244 -16.08 -3.19 10.41
C VAL A 244 -16.85 -3.70 11.63
N ALA A 245 -16.16 -3.84 12.75
CA ALA A 245 -16.74 -4.19 14.05
C ALA A 245 -16.89 -2.96 14.96
N ALA A 246 -15.89 -2.06 14.96
CA ALA A 246 -15.92 -0.80 15.70
C ALA A 246 -14.94 0.20 15.09
N VAL A 247 -15.16 1.50 15.37
CA VAL A 247 -14.27 2.60 14.98
C VAL A 247 -14.02 3.44 16.23
N GLU A 248 -12.75 3.70 16.57
CA GLU A 248 -12.39 4.74 17.54
C GLU A 248 -12.33 6.07 16.80
N GLY A 249 -13.21 7.01 17.12
CA GLY A 249 -13.22 8.35 16.58
C GLY A 249 -12.00 9.16 16.98
N GLU A 250 -11.66 10.17 16.21
CA GLU A 250 -10.86 11.28 16.69
C GLU A 250 -11.61 11.94 17.83
N VAL A 251 -10.95 12.17 18.96
CA VAL A 251 -11.43 13.14 19.93
C VAL A 251 -11.33 14.48 19.21
N GLU A 252 -12.46 15.08 18.84
CA GLU A 252 -12.48 16.48 18.49
C GLU A 252 -11.98 17.21 19.74
N ASP A 253 -10.78 17.76 19.68
CA ASP A 253 -10.33 18.76 20.62
C ASP A 253 -11.19 19.99 20.32
N ASP A 254 -12.29 20.14 21.08
CA ASP A 254 -13.05 21.37 21.16
C ASP A 254 -12.12 22.44 21.75
N GLU A 255 -11.60 23.33 20.92
CA GLU A 255 -11.11 24.66 21.32
C GLU A 255 -12.21 25.71 21.20
#